data_4c44dcb0bbd898b256bd54cea3dd9b69
#
_entry.id   4c44dcb0bbd898b256bd54cea3dd9b69
#
_cell.length_a   1.000
_cell.length_b   1.000
_cell.length_c   1.000
_cell.angle_alpha   90.00
_cell.angle_beta   90.00
_cell.angle_gamma   90.00
#
_symmetry.space_group_name_H-M   'P 1'
#
loop_
_entity.id
_entity.type
_entity.pdbx_description
1 polymer ?
#
loop_
_entity_poly.entity_id
_entity_poly.type
_entity_poly.pdbx_seq_one_letter_code
_entity_poly.pdbx_strand_id
1 'polypeptide(L)'
;FDFTMPNNQLKVLRISEGGTTGMYGPWDEAALKPSKMILALLAVGMPEHREGVQRGGAFGHGKAGLLSASATRTVIAYSCFKDDETNRSGATRRLYGVTYWAQHVVGERRFVGFGHFGVHGDDLTLPYEDAEADEVAASLGFEIRDPAAPEGLGTSFLIVEPLVEPEDLRHAVERNWWPALLEYEDFVIDIVDYEGNMHPPSPKMDPELKPYLRAFEIVSKAEAATLTDTERFSRPNDLKLVSRGNRPTPIGRLGLVADP
;
A
#
# COMPACT_ATOMS: atom_id res chain seq x y z
N PHE A 1 10.39 -18.28 -25.41
CA PHE A 1 9.10 -17.59 -25.34
C PHE A 1 9.14 -16.45 -26.34
N ASP A 2 8.32 -16.55 -27.37
CA ASP A 2 8.10 -15.46 -28.30
C ASP A 2 7.01 -14.58 -27.65
N PHE A 3 7.40 -13.56 -26.92
CA PHE A 3 6.49 -12.58 -26.33
C PHE A 3 6.07 -11.56 -27.40
N THR A 4 5.49 -12.02 -28.48
CA THR A 4 4.76 -11.15 -29.39
C THR A 4 3.43 -10.79 -28.75
N MET A 5 3.47 -9.77 -27.89
CA MET A 5 2.24 -9.13 -27.42
C MET A 5 1.49 -8.58 -28.63
N PRO A 6 0.18 -8.85 -28.77
CA PRO A 6 -0.62 -8.18 -29.78
C PRO A 6 -0.51 -6.68 -29.50
N ASN A 7 0.05 -5.92 -30.41
CA ASN A 7 0.29 -4.48 -30.37
C ASN A 7 1.54 -3.98 -29.59
N ASN A 8 2.47 -4.80 -29.12
CA ASN A 8 3.65 -4.36 -28.36
C ASN A 8 3.35 -3.43 -27.14
N GLN A 9 2.17 -3.54 -26.57
CA GLN A 9 1.72 -2.74 -25.43
C GLN A 9 1.58 -3.64 -24.19
N LEU A 10 2.24 -3.26 -23.12
CA LEU A 10 2.11 -3.89 -21.81
C LEU A 10 1.18 -3.02 -20.95
N LYS A 11 0.12 -3.62 -20.40
CA LYS A 11 -0.70 -2.92 -19.41
C LYS A 11 0.05 -2.86 -18.09
N VAL A 12 0.01 -1.71 -17.45
CA VAL A 12 0.61 -1.51 -16.12
C VAL A 12 -0.33 -0.67 -15.24
N LEU A 13 -0.37 -1.01 -13.95
CA LEU A 13 -0.98 -0.19 -12.92
C LEU A 13 0.15 0.38 -12.06
N ARG A 14 0.24 1.70 -12.00
CA ARG A 14 1.16 2.41 -11.11
C ARG A 14 0.40 2.87 -9.87
N ILE A 15 0.88 2.49 -8.70
CA ILE A 15 0.38 2.97 -7.41
C ILE A 15 1.51 3.76 -6.78
N SER A 16 1.30 5.04 -6.49
CA SER A 16 2.30 5.92 -5.90
C SER A 16 1.78 6.53 -4.61
N GLU A 17 2.61 6.54 -3.59
CA GLU A 17 2.38 7.27 -2.35
C GLU A 17 3.52 8.24 -2.09
N GLY A 18 3.23 9.40 -1.54
CA GLY A 18 4.20 10.44 -1.23
C GLY A 18 4.06 10.96 0.21
N GLY A 19 5.04 11.73 0.68
CA GLY A 19 5.02 12.27 2.03
C GLY A 19 5.19 11.23 3.14
N THR A 20 5.75 10.05 2.83
CA THR A 20 5.96 8.96 3.79
C THR A 20 7.44 8.72 4.08
N THR A 21 7.80 7.60 4.67
CA THR A 21 9.20 7.28 4.97
C THR A 21 9.91 6.52 3.86
N GLY A 22 9.20 6.04 2.87
CA GLY A 22 9.72 5.11 1.88
C GLY A 22 10.18 3.76 2.46
N MET A 23 10.78 2.92 1.62
CA MET A 23 11.23 1.58 1.98
C MET A 23 12.74 1.56 2.30
N TYR A 24 13.12 2.22 3.38
CA TYR A 24 14.48 2.33 3.87
C TYR A 24 15.02 1.03 4.50
N GLY A 25 16.27 1.06 4.94
CA GLY A 25 16.96 0.01 5.68
C GLY A 25 17.98 -0.79 4.85
N PRO A 26 18.80 -1.64 5.48
CA PRO A 26 19.89 -2.36 4.83
C PRO A 26 19.37 -3.40 3.85
N TRP A 27 20.03 -3.54 2.71
CA TRP A 27 19.79 -4.65 1.79
C TRP A 27 20.63 -5.86 2.22
N ASP A 28 20.13 -6.55 3.24
CA ASP A 28 20.75 -7.74 3.80
C ASP A 28 19.65 -8.63 4.36
N GLU A 29 19.40 -9.76 3.71
CA GLU A 29 18.37 -10.72 4.12
C GLU A 29 18.68 -11.37 5.47
N ALA A 30 19.97 -11.47 5.82
CA ALA A 30 20.42 -11.99 7.10
C ALA A 30 20.38 -10.94 8.23
N ALA A 31 20.09 -9.67 7.92
CA ALA A 31 19.97 -8.64 8.93
C ALA A 31 18.81 -8.92 9.88
N LEU A 32 19.00 -8.64 11.17
CA LEU A 32 17.94 -8.71 12.17
C LEU A 32 16.75 -7.77 11.84
N LYS A 33 17.01 -6.71 11.10
CA LYS A 33 16.01 -5.76 10.60
C LYS A 33 16.29 -5.47 9.13
N PRO A 34 15.86 -6.33 8.21
CA PRO A 34 16.05 -6.12 6.79
C PRO A 34 15.29 -4.87 6.31
N SER A 35 15.62 -4.39 5.10
CA SER A 35 14.96 -3.23 4.50
C SER A 35 13.45 -3.45 4.38
N LYS A 36 12.70 -2.34 4.40
CA LYS A 36 11.26 -2.36 4.16
C LYS A 36 10.91 -2.96 2.80
N MET A 37 11.79 -2.78 1.80
CA MET A 37 11.61 -3.33 0.47
C MET A 37 11.75 -4.85 0.46
N ILE A 38 12.74 -5.41 1.16
CA ILE A 38 12.87 -6.87 1.36
C ILE A 38 11.60 -7.41 2.05
N LEU A 39 11.17 -6.76 3.13
CA LEU A 39 9.97 -7.18 3.85
C LEU A 39 8.70 -7.10 2.99
N ALA A 40 8.60 -6.11 2.12
CA ALA A 40 7.43 -5.93 1.25
C ALA A 40 7.40 -6.91 0.07
N LEU A 41 8.54 -7.18 -0.56
CA LEU A 41 8.61 -7.93 -1.80
C LEU A 41 9.04 -9.39 -1.63
N LEU A 42 9.97 -9.67 -0.70
CA LEU A 42 10.56 -11.01 -0.54
C LEU A 42 9.99 -11.77 0.65
N ALA A 43 9.63 -11.09 1.72
CA ALA A 43 9.11 -11.73 2.93
C ALA A 43 7.57 -11.83 2.92
N VAL A 44 6.98 -12.31 1.83
CA VAL A 44 5.52 -12.49 1.70
C VAL A 44 5.02 -13.48 2.77
N GLY A 45 3.98 -13.09 3.51
CA GLY A 45 3.42 -13.89 4.60
C GLY A 45 4.10 -13.70 5.96
N MET A 46 5.20 -12.97 6.06
CA MET A 46 5.83 -12.66 7.34
C MET A 46 5.27 -11.35 7.91
N PRO A 47 4.68 -11.36 9.11
CA PRO A 47 4.22 -10.14 9.76
C PRO A 47 5.43 -9.33 10.25
N GLU A 48 5.34 -8.02 10.12
CA GLU A 48 6.31 -7.13 10.75
C GLU A 48 5.92 -6.91 12.22
N HIS A 49 6.62 -7.54 13.14
CA HIS A 49 6.45 -7.30 14.57
C HIS A 49 7.20 -6.03 14.97
N ARG A 50 6.47 -5.00 15.38
CA ARG A 50 7.02 -3.81 16.04
C ARG A 50 6.43 -3.70 17.43
N GLU A 51 7.31 -3.72 18.43
CA GLU A 51 6.92 -3.47 19.81
C GLU A 51 6.38 -2.05 19.98
N GLY A 52 5.21 -1.92 20.59
CA GLY A 52 4.68 -0.65 21.10
C GLY A 52 3.87 0.21 20.15
N VAL A 53 3.64 -0.16 18.90
CA VAL A 53 2.80 0.62 17.96
C VAL A 53 1.70 -0.25 17.33
N GLN A 54 0.45 0.05 17.64
CA GLN A 54 -0.69 -0.51 16.91
C GLN A 54 -0.70 0.05 15.48
N ARG A 55 -0.19 -0.74 14.53
CA ARG A 55 -0.32 -0.48 13.09
C ARG A 55 -1.08 -1.61 12.44
N GLY A 56 -1.92 -1.30 11.44
CA GLY A 56 -2.59 -2.30 10.61
C GLY A 56 -1.57 -3.23 9.93
N GLY A 57 -2.00 -4.44 9.55
CA GLY A 57 -1.14 -5.36 8.79
C GLY A 57 -0.54 -6.50 9.61
N ALA A 58 -1.23 -6.99 10.63
CA ALA A 58 -0.76 -8.06 11.53
C ALA A 58 -0.41 -9.40 10.85
N PHE A 59 -0.91 -9.67 9.64
CA PHE A 59 -0.81 -10.99 8.98
C PHE A 59 -0.02 -11.01 7.67
N GLY A 60 0.54 -9.88 7.20
CA GLY A 60 1.30 -9.81 5.96
C GLY A 60 0.46 -10.02 4.67
N HIS A 61 -0.86 -10.10 4.75
CA HIS A 61 -1.74 -10.34 3.60
C HIS A 61 -1.73 -9.21 2.56
N GLY A 62 -1.50 -7.95 2.97
CA GLY A 62 -1.44 -6.82 2.05
C GLY A 62 -0.34 -6.96 0.99
N LYS A 63 0.77 -7.62 1.34
CA LYS A 63 1.88 -7.87 0.41
C LYS A 63 1.48 -8.83 -0.72
N ALA A 64 0.70 -9.86 -0.40
CA ALA A 64 0.19 -10.80 -1.39
C ALA A 64 -0.82 -10.14 -2.35
N GLY A 65 -1.51 -9.09 -1.91
CA GLY A 65 -2.48 -8.35 -2.72
C GLY A 65 -1.87 -7.74 -3.98
N LEU A 66 -0.67 -7.15 -3.87
CA LEU A 66 0.03 -6.58 -5.02
C LEU A 66 0.36 -7.63 -6.08
N LEU A 67 0.89 -8.79 -5.65
CA LEU A 67 1.20 -9.90 -6.55
C LEU A 67 -0.06 -10.54 -7.15
N SER A 68 -1.11 -10.66 -6.35
CA SER A 68 -2.39 -11.23 -6.80
C SER A 68 -3.12 -10.31 -7.78
N ALA A 69 -2.89 -9.02 -7.71
CA ALA A 69 -3.44 -8.04 -8.65
C ALA A 69 -2.79 -8.10 -10.04
N SER A 70 -1.68 -8.82 -10.20
CA SER A 70 -0.97 -8.99 -11.47
C SER A 70 -1.28 -10.34 -12.11
N ALA A 71 -1.67 -10.37 -13.37
CA ALA A 71 -1.83 -11.60 -14.16
C ALA A 71 -0.49 -12.34 -14.33
N THR A 72 0.62 -11.59 -14.37
CA THR A 72 1.97 -12.13 -14.47
C THR A 72 2.64 -12.32 -13.12
N ARG A 73 1.95 -12.04 -12.00
CA ARG A 73 2.50 -12.09 -10.65
C ARG A 73 3.79 -11.28 -10.50
N THR A 74 3.89 -10.16 -11.21
CA THR A 74 5.09 -9.32 -11.29
C THR A 74 4.81 -7.94 -10.72
N VAL A 75 5.64 -7.53 -9.78
CA VAL A 75 5.59 -6.22 -9.12
C VAL A 75 7.00 -5.64 -9.08
N ILE A 76 7.11 -4.38 -9.45
CA ILE A 76 8.36 -3.61 -9.34
C ILE A 76 8.08 -2.45 -8.38
N ALA A 77 8.99 -2.20 -7.45
CA ALA A 77 8.91 -1.09 -6.50
C ALA A 77 10.08 -0.13 -6.74
N TYR A 78 9.76 1.15 -6.81
CA TYR A 78 10.73 2.24 -6.78
C TYR A 78 10.44 3.10 -5.55
N SER A 79 11.41 3.25 -4.66
CA SER A 79 11.25 3.90 -3.37
C SER A 79 12.33 4.94 -3.10
N CYS A 80 11.91 6.08 -2.58
CA CYS A 80 12.75 7.17 -2.13
C CYS A 80 12.60 7.34 -0.61
N PHE A 81 13.73 7.41 0.11
CA PHE A 81 13.78 7.47 1.57
C PHE A 81 14.94 8.36 2.02
N LYS A 82 14.90 8.81 3.28
CA LYS A 82 16.04 9.52 3.85
C LYS A 82 17.21 8.57 4.05
N ASP A 83 18.41 9.11 3.93
CA ASP A 83 19.61 8.40 4.34
C ASP A 83 19.42 7.93 5.79
N ASP A 84 19.71 6.65 6.03
CA ASP A 84 19.56 5.98 7.31
C ASP A 84 20.91 5.37 7.68
N GLU A 85 21.36 5.59 8.90
CA GLU A 85 22.60 5.04 9.43
C GLU A 85 22.69 3.51 9.32
N THR A 86 21.56 2.82 9.17
CA THR A 86 21.50 1.38 8.93
C THR A 86 21.76 1.01 7.46
N ASN A 87 21.67 1.97 6.55
CA ASN A 87 21.89 1.77 5.12
C ASN A 87 23.37 1.97 4.78
N ARG A 88 24.13 0.89 4.75
CA ARG A 88 25.58 0.92 4.49
C ARG A 88 25.98 1.44 3.11
N SER A 89 25.07 1.42 2.13
CA SER A 89 25.36 1.95 0.78
C SER A 89 25.22 3.48 0.72
N GLY A 90 24.56 4.11 1.69
CA GLY A 90 24.23 5.54 1.67
C GLY A 90 23.17 5.89 0.61
N ALA A 91 22.55 4.90 -0.04
CA ALA A 91 21.53 5.12 -1.05
C ALA A 91 20.26 5.74 -0.44
N THR A 92 19.64 6.61 -1.21
CA THR A 92 18.36 7.26 -0.87
C THR A 92 17.22 6.84 -1.77
N ARG A 93 17.53 6.16 -2.87
CA ARG A 93 16.54 5.62 -3.81
C ARG A 93 16.90 4.18 -4.16
N ARG A 94 15.89 3.34 -4.28
CA ARG A 94 16.03 1.95 -4.69
C ARG A 94 14.93 1.52 -5.63
N LEU A 95 15.29 0.67 -6.59
CA LEU A 95 14.35 -0.01 -7.44
C LEU A 95 14.64 -1.51 -7.44
N TYR A 96 13.59 -2.29 -7.24
CA TYR A 96 13.66 -3.75 -7.25
C TYR A 96 12.32 -4.35 -7.65
N GLY A 97 12.36 -5.48 -8.34
CA GLY A 97 11.16 -6.19 -8.76
C GLY A 97 11.21 -7.67 -8.48
N VAL A 98 10.03 -8.26 -8.37
CA VAL A 98 9.85 -9.69 -8.15
C VAL A 98 8.74 -10.25 -9.02
N THR A 99 8.89 -11.52 -9.40
CA THR A 99 7.81 -12.31 -9.99
C THR A 99 7.70 -13.65 -9.28
N TYR A 100 6.47 -14.13 -9.08
CA TYR A 100 6.18 -15.35 -8.33
C TYR A 100 5.35 -16.31 -9.18
N TRP A 101 6.01 -17.27 -9.80
CA TRP A 101 5.39 -18.33 -10.58
C TRP A 101 5.56 -19.69 -9.90
N ALA A 102 4.75 -20.65 -10.31
CA ALA A 102 4.98 -22.04 -9.98
C ALA A 102 6.25 -22.56 -10.69
N GLN A 103 6.89 -23.56 -10.10
CA GLN A 103 7.99 -24.27 -10.74
C GLN A 103 7.55 -24.76 -12.13
N HIS A 104 8.38 -24.50 -13.14
CA HIS A 104 8.07 -24.84 -14.53
C HIS A 104 9.32 -25.30 -15.29
N VAL A 105 9.12 -25.87 -16.47
CA VAL A 105 10.19 -26.36 -17.36
C VAL A 105 10.09 -25.62 -18.69
N VAL A 106 11.22 -25.13 -19.18
CA VAL A 106 11.35 -24.55 -20.52
C VAL A 106 12.44 -25.27 -21.25
N GLY A 107 12.09 -26.03 -22.30
CA GLY A 107 12.99 -26.97 -22.92
C GLY A 107 13.43 -28.04 -21.94
N GLU A 108 14.75 -28.17 -21.73
CA GLU A 108 15.34 -29.11 -20.76
C GLU A 108 15.66 -28.45 -19.40
N ARG A 109 15.40 -27.16 -19.25
CA ARG A 109 15.73 -26.42 -18.02
C ARG A 109 14.53 -26.30 -17.09
N ARG A 110 14.78 -26.57 -15.82
CA ARG A 110 13.81 -26.40 -14.73
C ARG A 110 14.06 -25.04 -14.06
N PHE A 111 12.98 -24.28 -13.87
CA PHE A 111 12.97 -22.99 -13.16
C PHE A 111 12.16 -23.09 -11.89
N VAL A 112 12.62 -22.47 -10.83
CA VAL A 112 11.94 -22.45 -9.50
C VAL A 112 10.70 -21.58 -9.48
N GLY A 113 10.51 -20.71 -10.47
CA GLY A 113 9.34 -19.84 -10.59
C GLY A 113 9.50 -18.48 -9.92
N PHE A 114 10.50 -18.27 -9.10
CA PHE A 114 10.86 -16.94 -8.62
C PHE A 114 11.79 -16.24 -9.60
N GLY A 115 11.48 -14.99 -9.90
CA GLY A 115 12.34 -14.11 -10.68
C GLY A 115 12.58 -12.81 -9.94
N HIS A 116 13.74 -12.23 -10.14
CA HIS A 116 14.15 -10.99 -9.53
C HIS A 116 14.55 -10.00 -10.62
N PHE A 117 14.12 -8.76 -10.48
CA PHE A 117 14.50 -7.65 -11.35
C PHE A 117 15.40 -6.70 -10.56
N GLY A 118 16.67 -6.65 -10.92
CA GLY A 118 17.68 -5.88 -10.21
C GLY A 118 19.06 -6.12 -10.81
N VAL A 119 20.11 -5.70 -10.11
CA VAL A 119 21.51 -5.89 -10.48
C VAL A 119 21.96 -7.29 -10.09
N HIS A 120 22.60 -8.01 -11.01
CA HIS A 120 23.13 -9.34 -10.74
C HIS A 120 24.36 -9.25 -9.82
N GLY A 121 24.26 -9.80 -8.62
CA GLY A 121 25.37 -10.00 -7.70
C GLY A 121 25.89 -11.44 -7.72
N ASP A 122 26.93 -11.71 -6.96
CA ASP A 122 27.59 -13.04 -6.94
C ASP A 122 26.63 -14.13 -6.41
N ASP A 123 25.94 -13.86 -5.31
CA ASP A 123 25.07 -14.83 -4.64
C ASP A 123 23.59 -14.46 -4.71
N LEU A 124 23.25 -13.18 -4.95
CA LEU A 124 21.86 -12.69 -4.95
C LEU A 124 21.70 -11.49 -5.90
N THR A 125 20.45 -11.23 -6.27
CA THR A 125 20.11 -10.04 -7.03
C THR A 125 20.01 -8.84 -6.08
N LEU A 126 20.72 -7.77 -6.39
CA LEU A 126 20.76 -6.51 -5.66
C LEU A 126 19.75 -5.51 -6.25
N PRO A 127 19.28 -4.52 -5.48
CA PRO A 127 18.50 -3.44 -6.05
C PRO A 127 19.36 -2.53 -6.93
N TYR A 128 18.74 -1.86 -7.89
CA TYR A 128 19.33 -0.64 -8.45
C TYR A 128 19.27 0.44 -7.36
N GLU A 129 20.32 1.26 -7.26
CA GLU A 129 20.40 2.34 -6.26
C GLU A 129 20.66 3.69 -6.94
N ASP A 130 20.09 4.76 -6.38
CA ASP A 130 20.24 6.17 -6.75
C ASP A 130 20.12 6.44 -8.25
N ALA A 131 21.17 6.88 -8.93
CA ALA A 131 21.11 7.25 -10.35
C ALA A 131 20.73 6.09 -11.27
N GLU A 132 21.19 4.87 -10.98
CA GLU A 132 20.79 3.68 -11.75
C GLU A 132 19.32 3.34 -11.51
N ALA A 133 18.85 3.48 -10.25
CA ALA A 133 17.45 3.29 -9.93
C ALA A 133 16.56 4.32 -10.64
N ASP A 134 17.01 5.57 -10.73
CA ASP A 134 16.29 6.65 -11.41
C ASP A 134 16.23 6.40 -12.94
N GLU A 135 17.31 5.96 -13.56
CA GLU A 135 17.34 5.65 -14.98
C GLU A 135 16.37 4.50 -15.34
N VAL A 136 16.43 3.43 -14.57
CA VAL A 136 15.53 2.29 -14.77
C VAL A 136 14.08 2.69 -14.46
N ALA A 137 13.82 3.45 -13.39
CA ALA A 137 12.51 3.95 -13.04
C ALA A 137 11.91 4.81 -14.17
N ALA A 138 12.69 5.75 -14.72
CA ALA A 138 12.25 6.56 -15.85
C ALA A 138 11.89 5.71 -17.08
N SER A 139 12.69 4.69 -17.39
CA SER A 139 12.43 3.78 -18.51
C SER A 139 11.15 2.97 -18.35
N LEU A 140 10.74 2.71 -17.10
CA LEU A 140 9.51 2.02 -16.75
C LEU A 140 8.30 2.97 -16.58
N GLY A 141 8.48 4.28 -16.78
CA GLY A 141 7.43 5.27 -16.67
C GLY A 141 7.11 5.73 -15.24
N PHE A 142 7.98 5.46 -14.28
CA PHE A 142 7.86 6.07 -12.96
C PHE A 142 8.24 7.56 -13.00
N GLU A 143 7.63 8.34 -12.14
CA GLU A 143 8.08 9.69 -11.83
C GLU A 143 9.30 9.63 -10.91
N ILE A 144 10.35 10.37 -11.28
CA ILE A 144 11.58 10.40 -10.50
C ILE A 144 11.36 11.22 -9.23
N ARG A 145 11.79 10.66 -8.11
CA ARG A 145 11.58 11.20 -6.78
C ARG A 145 12.80 11.98 -6.29
N ASP A 146 12.56 13.11 -5.63
CA ASP A 146 13.61 13.92 -5.01
C ASP A 146 13.70 13.61 -3.50
N PRO A 147 14.82 13.06 -3.00
CA PRO A 147 14.99 12.79 -1.58
C PRO A 147 15.09 14.06 -0.71
N ALA A 148 15.35 15.22 -1.30
CA ALA A 148 15.39 16.49 -0.60
C ALA A 148 13.99 17.07 -0.35
N ALA A 149 13.00 16.69 -1.17
CA ALA A 149 11.62 17.13 -1.05
C ALA A 149 10.83 16.16 -0.13
N PRO A 150 10.16 16.64 0.92
CA PRO A 150 9.36 15.78 1.80
C PRO A 150 8.30 14.94 1.05
N GLU A 151 7.66 15.52 0.06
CA GLU A 151 6.69 14.88 -0.83
C GLU A 151 7.33 13.87 -1.78
N GLY A 152 8.63 13.99 -2.06
CA GLY A 152 9.41 13.04 -2.84
C GLY A 152 9.66 11.72 -2.11
N LEU A 153 9.65 11.75 -0.76
CA LEU A 153 9.79 10.53 0.03
C LEU A 153 8.56 9.66 -0.12
N GLY A 154 8.75 8.37 -0.34
CA GLY A 154 7.65 7.44 -0.52
C GLY A 154 7.99 6.31 -1.48
N THR A 155 6.96 5.60 -1.95
CA THR A 155 7.13 4.42 -2.80
C THR A 155 6.14 4.43 -3.96
N SER A 156 6.61 4.00 -5.11
CA SER A 156 5.79 3.70 -6.28
C SER A 156 5.90 2.21 -6.59
N PHE A 157 4.75 1.57 -6.80
CA PHE A 157 4.67 0.20 -7.29
C PHE A 157 4.18 0.19 -8.73
N LEU A 158 4.76 -0.68 -9.54
CA LEU A 158 4.29 -1.02 -10.87
C LEU A 158 3.81 -2.46 -10.85
N ILE A 159 2.54 -2.67 -11.12
CA ILE A 159 1.89 -3.98 -11.24
C ILE A 159 1.76 -4.28 -12.72
N VAL A 160 2.42 -5.34 -13.18
CA VAL A 160 2.43 -5.74 -14.58
C VAL A 160 1.19 -6.55 -14.90
N GLU A 161 0.51 -6.23 -16.00
CA GLU A 161 -0.75 -6.85 -16.42
C GLU A 161 -1.78 -6.89 -15.27
N PRO A 162 -2.29 -5.72 -14.84
CA PRO A 162 -3.24 -5.65 -13.74
C PRO A 162 -4.54 -6.38 -14.07
N LEU A 163 -5.08 -7.09 -13.08
CA LEU A 163 -6.38 -7.78 -13.13
C LEU A 163 -7.55 -6.91 -12.65
N VAL A 164 -7.27 -5.66 -12.32
CA VAL A 164 -8.23 -4.69 -11.81
C VAL A 164 -8.39 -3.53 -12.79
N GLU A 165 -9.61 -3.06 -12.97
CA GLU A 165 -9.91 -1.89 -13.78
C GLU A 165 -10.06 -0.64 -12.89
N PRO A 166 -9.92 0.60 -13.42
CA PRO A 166 -10.01 1.84 -12.65
C PRO A 166 -11.30 1.96 -11.82
N GLU A 167 -12.42 1.51 -12.35
CA GLU A 167 -13.71 1.55 -11.67
C GLU A 167 -13.76 0.59 -10.47
N ASP A 168 -13.18 -0.61 -10.60
CA ASP A 168 -13.06 -1.56 -9.47
C ASP A 168 -12.20 -1.00 -8.36
N LEU A 169 -11.10 -0.30 -8.71
CA LEU A 169 -10.25 0.39 -7.75
C LEU A 169 -11.01 1.50 -7.04
N ARG A 170 -11.78 2.32 -7.78
CA ARG A 170 -12.60 3.39 -7.21
C ARG A 170 -13.59 2.84 -6.19
N HIS A 171 -14.34 1.80 -6.55
CA HIS A 171 -15.25 1.14 -5.62
C HIS A 171 -14.56 0.53 -4.40
N ALA A 172 -13.41 -0.11 -4.61
CA ALA A 172 -12.65 -0.68 -3.50
C ALA A 172 -12.12 0.40 -2.54
N VAL A 173 -11.66 1.53 -3.07
CA VAL A 173 -11.23 2.69 -2.28
C VAL A 173 -12.40 3.27 -1.52
N GLU A 174 -13.54 3.51 -2.15
CA GLU A 174 -14.74 4.02 -1.50
C GLU A 174 -15.17 3.14 -0.33
N ARG A 175 -15.22 1.82 -0.53
CA ARG A 175 -15.70 0.89 0.50
C ARG A 175 -14.72 0.65 1.65
N ASN A 176 -13.43 0.76 1.41
CA ASN A 176 -12.43 0.43 2.44
C ASN A 176 -11.78 1.67 3.08
N TRP A 177 -11.75 2.80 2.37
CA TRP A 177 -11.06 4.02 2.82
C TRP A 177 -11.97 5.20 3.10
N TRP A 178 -13.31 5.03 2.95
CA TRP A 178 -14.27 6.12 3.16
C TRP A 178 -14.12 6.86 4.49
N PRO A 179 -13.76 6.23 5.63
CA PRO A 179 -13.59 6.99 6.86
C PRO A 179 -12.43 7.98 6.75
N ALA A 180 -11.29 7.54 6.21
CA ALA A 180 -10.12 8.40 6.04
C ALA A 180 -10.37 9.51 5.01
N LEU A 181 -11.03 9.20 3.89
CA LEU A 181 -11.41 10.18 2.86
C LEU A 181 -12.37 11.27 3.36
N LEU A 182 -13.11 11.00 4.44
CA LEU A 182 -14.05 11.97 5.04
C LEU A 182 -13.46 12.74 6.22
N GLU A 183 -12.50 12.16 6.93
CA GLU A 183 -11.95 12.69 8.16
C GLU A 183 -10.69 13.53 7.95
N TYR A 184 -9.86 13.16 6.96
CA TYR A 184 -8.56 13.78 6.73
C TYR A 184 -8.55 14.53 5.39
N GLU A 185 -8.51 15.86 5.45
CA GLU A 185 -8.48 16.73 4.25
C GLU A 185 -7.21 16.52 3.40
N ASP A 186 -6.09 16.15 4.06
CA ASP A 186 -4.80 15.90 3.39
C ASP A 186 -4.68 14.47 2.84
N PHE A 187 -5.67 13.60 3.08
CA PHE A 187 -5.67 12.25 2.54
C PHE A 187 -6.45 12.21 1.23
N VAL A 188 -5.73 12.27 0.14
CA VAL A 188 -6.28 12.28 -1.22
C VAL A 188 -5.87 11.02 -1.96
N ILE A 189 -6.81 10.41 -2.68
CA ILE A 189 -6.56 9.30 -3.59
C ILE A 189 -7.07 9.70 -4.97
N ASP A 190 -6.15 9.82 -5.92
CA ASP A 190 -6.44 10.07 -7.32
C ASP A 190 -6.35 8.76 -8.10
N ILE A 191 -7.38 8.44 -8.87
CA ILE A 191 -7.41 7.30 -9.78
C ILE A 191 -7.53 7.85 -11.18
N VAL A 192 -6.56 7.51 -12.03
CA VAL A 192 -6.47 7.99 -13.40
C VAL A 192 -6.39 6.78 -14.32
N ASP A 193 -7.21 6.75 -15.36
CA ASP A 193 -7.16 5.68 -16.37
C ASP A 193 -6.06 5.94 -17.42
N TYR A 194 -5.91 5.00 -18.35
CA TYR A 194 -4.91 5.07 -19.41
C TYR A 194 -5.18 6.18 -20.44
N GLU A 195 -6.38 6.74 -20.48
CA GLU A 195 -6.77 7.88 -21.33
C GLU A 195 -6.54 9.22 -20.62
N GLY A 196 -6.20 9.20 -19.34
CA GLY A 196 -6.02 10.37 -18.48
C GLY A 196 -7.31 10.87 -17.82
N ASN A 197 -8.40 10.10 -17.88
CA ASN A 197 -9.63 10.48 -17.20
C ASN A 197 -9.52 10.20 -15.70
N MET A 198 -10.02 11.15 -14.91
CA MET A 198 -10.07 11.04 -13.45
C MET A 198 -11.28 10.23 -12.99
N HIS A 199 -11.07 9.33 -12.06
CA HIS A 199 -12.10 8.54 -11.37
C HIS A 199 -12.07 8.83 -9.87
N PRO A 200 -12.49 10.04 -9.43
CA PRO A 200 -12.39 10.45 -8.04
C PRO A 200 -13.30 9.59 -7.14
N PRO A 201 -12.77 9.05 -6.03
CA PRO A 201 -13.59 8.33 -5.06
C PRO A 201 -14.64 9.26 -4.44
N SER A 202 -15.88 8.81 -4.41
CA SER A 202 -17.04 9.58 -3.90
C SER A 202 -17.89 8.72 -2.96
N PRO A 203 -17.41 8.35 -1.76
CA PRO A 203 -18.08 7.41 -0.88
C PRO A 203 -19.49 7.85 -0.47
N LYS A 204 -19.77 9.16 -0.44
CA LYS A 204 -21.12 9.70 -0.14
C LYS A 204 -22.15 9.35 -1.21
N MET A 205 -21.71 9.00 -2.41
CA MET A 205 -22.60 8.63 -3.51
C MET A 205 -22.91 7.13 -3.55
N ASP A 206 -22.15 6.29 -2.83
CA ASP A 206 -22.42 4.85 -2.75
C ASP A 206 -23.62 4.57 -1.84
N PRO A 207 -24.74 4.01 -2.39
CA PRO A 207 -25.92 3.71 -1.59
C PRO A 207 -25.66 2.70 -0.47
N GLU A 208 -24.73 1.76 -0.67
CA GLU A 208 -24.42 0.71 0.32
C GLU A 208 -23.68 1.30 1.53
N LEU A 209 -23.01 2.43 1.37
CA LEU A 209 -22.32 3.11 2.47
C LEU A 209 -23.22 4.01 3.32
N LYS A 210 -24.43 4.36 2.87
CA LYS A 210 -25.31 5.29 3.57
C LYS A 210 -25.53 4.98 5.06
N PRO A 211 -25.83 3.73 5.48
CA PRO A 211 -25.98 3.42 6.89
C PRO A 211 -24.70 3.65 7.70
N TYR A 212 -23.56 3.29 7.12
CA TYR A 212 -22.25 3.46 7.76
C TYR A 212 -21.87 4.94 7.89
N LEU A 213 -22.11 5.74 6.83
CA LEU A 213 -21.88 7.19 6.83
C LEU A 213 -22.71 7.86 7.91
N ARG A 214 -23.99 7.48 8.04
CA ARG A 214 -24.87 8.01 9.07
C ARG A 214 -24.39 7.65 10.49
N ALA A 215 -23.96 6.40 10.70
CA ALA A 215 -23.40 5.97 11.98
C ALA A 215 -22.10 6.74 12.30
N PHE A 216 -21.26 6.98 11.30
CA PHE A 216 -20.02 7.74 11.44
C PHE A 216 -20.29 9.22 11.80
N GLU A 217 -21.25 9.87 11.15
CA GLU A 217 -21.66 11.23 11.49
C GLU A 217 -22.09 11.36 12.97
N ILE A 218 -22.85 10.38 13.47
CA ILE A 218 -23.29 10.36 14.86
C ILE A 218 -22.09 10.23 15.82
N VAL A 219 -21.12 9.35 15.52
CA VAL A 219 -19.96 9.16 16.42
C VAL A 219 -18.94 10.28 16.30
N SER A 220 -18.86 10.96 15.16
CA SER A 220 -17.93 12.06 14.94
C SER A 220 -18.33 13.36 15.66
N LYS A 221 -19.59 13.49 16.08
CA LYS A 221 -20.03 14.66 16.88
C LYS A 221 -19.26 14.70 18.19
N ALA A 222 -18.50 15.79 18.40
CA ALA A 222 -17.57 15.94 19.53
C ALA A 222 -18.30 15.94 20.89
N GLU A 223 -19.46 16.62 20.99
CA GLU A 223 -20.20 16.82 22.23
C GLU A 223 -21.53 16.04 22.24
N ALA A 224 -21.76 15.29 23.30
CA ALA A 224 -23.04 14.62 23.50
C ALA A 224 -24.24 15.59 23.56
N ALA A 225 -23.99 16.85 23.93
CA ALA A 225 -25.02 17.89 23.99
C ALA A 225 -25.56 18.29 22.60
N THR A 226 -24.79 18.09 21.52
CA THR A 226 -25.21 18.38 20.14
C THR A 226 -26.02 17.25 19.49
N LEU A 227 -26.16 16.11 20.17
CA LEU A 227 -26.93 14.98 19.68
C LEU A 227 -28.44 15.21 19.91
N THR A 228 -29.23 14.90 18.91
CA THR A 228 -30.69 14.75 19.06
C THR A 228 -31.01 13.52 19.91
N ASP A 229 -32.24 13.40 20.39
CA ASP A 229 -32.64 12.24 21.21
C ASP A 229 -32.49 10.92 20.46
N THR A 230 -32.80 10.90 19.16
CA THR A 230 -32.59 9.73 18.32
C THR A 230 -31.11 9.39 18.18
N GLU A 231 -30.24 10.38 17.99
CA GLU A 231 -28.80 10.17 17.89
C GLU A 231 -28.18 9.74 19.22
N ARG A 232 -28.68 10.23 20.37
CA ARG A 232 -28.28 9.75 21.70
C ARG A 232 -28.62 8.27 21.89
N PHE A 233 -29.77 7.83 21.40
CA PHE A 233 -30.11 6.41 21.40
C PHE A 233 -29.17 5.59 20.51
N SER A 234 -28.79 6.13 19.35
CA SER A 234 -27.86 5.51 18.42
C SER A 234 -26.39 5.53 18.88
N ARG A 235 -26.03 6.37 19.86
CA ARG A 235 -24.71 6.43 20.49
C ARG A 235 -24.84 6.36 22.02
N PRO A 236 -25.22 5.22 22.57
CA PRO A 236 -25.52 5.11 24.00
C PRO A 236 -24.31 5.33 24.90
N ASN A 237 -23.11 4.93 24.47
CA ASN A 237 -21.88 5.01 25.28
C ASN A 237 -20.62 5.16 24.44
N ASP A 238 -19.64 5.88 25.00
CA ASP A 238 -18.26 5.83 24.50
C ASP A 238 -17.61 4.50 24.91
N LEU A 239 -16.82 3.93 24.00
CA LEU A 239 -16.03 2.73 24.30
C LEU A 239 -14.85 3.12 25.18
N LYS A 240 -14.65 2.38 26.27
CA LYS A 240 -13.55 2.62 27.20
C LYS A 240 -12.80 1.34 27.51
N LEU A 241 -11.46 1.41 27.46
CA LEU A 241 -10.63 0.34 27.96
C LEU A 241 -10.60 0.41 29.48
N VAL A 242 -11.02 -0.67 30.13
CA VAL A 242 -10.95 -0.81 31.59
C VAL A 242 -9.88 -1.84 31.92
N SER A 243 -8.73 -1.41 32.42
CA SER A 243 -7.71 -2.27 32.99
C SER A 243 -7.84 -2.33 34.50
N ARG A 244 -7.48 -3.47 35.11
CA ARG A 244 -7.59 -3.71 36.56
C ARG A 244 -6.77 -2.66 37.33
N GLY A 245 -7.44 -1.81 38.11
CA GLY A 245 -6.80 -0.78 38.94
C GLY A 245 -6.56 0.58 38.31
N ASN A 246 -6.87 0.77 37.03
CA ASN A 246 -6.68 2.05 36.33
C ASN A 246 -8.02 2.75 36.02
N ARG A 247 -7.94 4.07 35.80
CA ARG A 247 -9.10 4.82 35.30
C ARG A 247 -9.45 4.35 33.89
N PRO A 248 -10.75 4.26 33.55
CA PRO A 248 -11.18 3.91 32.20
C PRO A 248 -10.59 4.89 31.18
N THR A 249 -9.89 4.36 30.16
CA THR A 249 -9.31 5.15 29.07
C THR A 249 -10.23 5.08 27.87
N PRO A 250 -10.67 6.20 27.29
CA PRO A 250 -11.44 6.19 26.06
C PRO A 250 -10.65 5.54 24.92
N ILE A 251 -11.27 4.60 24.21
CA ILE A 251 -10.67 3.90 23.07
C ILE A 251 -11.45 4.09 21.77
N GLY A 252 -12.65 4.67 21.85
CA GLY A 252 -13.48 4.89 20.68
C GLY A 252 -14.94 5.16 21.06
N ARG A 253 -15.77 5.26 20.04
CA ARG A 253 -17.22 5.46 20.13
C ARG A 253 -17.93 4.42 19.27
N LEU A 254 -19.15 4.07 19.64
CA LEU A 254 -20.00 3.15 18.90
C LEU A 254 -21.23 3.91 18.38
N GLY A 255 -21.44 3.89 17.07
CA GLY A 255 -22.64 4.37 16.41
C GLY A 255 -23.48 3.19 15.91
N LEU A 256 -24.76 3.24 16.14
CA LEU A 256 -25.74 2.25 15.70
C LEU A 256 -26.78 2.93 14.82
N VAL A 257 -27.02 2.38 13.64
CA VAL A 257 -28.09 2.80 12.75
C VAL A 257 -28.87 1.56 12.35
N ALA A 258 -30.18 1.60 12.51
CA ALA A 258 -31.03 0.53 12.01
C ALA A 258 -31.05 0.62 10.47
N ASP A 259 -30.83 -0.49 9.81
CA ASP A 259 -31.07 -0.63 8.38
C ASP A 259 -32.58 -0.70 8.15
N PRO A 260 -33.16 0.17 7.30
CA PRO A 260 -34.60 0.22 7.08
C PRO A 260 -35.16 -1.02 6.39
#